data_8ef1f177a9d63fe8c3bb71e406a0d984
#
_entry.id   8ef1f177a9d63fe8c3bb71e406a0d984
#
_cell.length_a   1.000
_cell.length_b   1.000
_cell.length_c   1.000
_cell.angle_alpha   90.00
_cell.angle_beta   90.00
_cell.angle_gamma   90.00
#
_symmetry.space_group_name_H-M   'P 1'
#
loop_
_entity.id
_entity.type
_entity.pdbx_description
1 polymer ?
#
loop_
_entity_poly.entity_id
_entity_poly.type
_entity_poly.pdbx_seq_one_letter_code
_entity_poly.pdbx_strand_id
1 'polypeptide(L)'
;MGPRQHTTIVNVSFQDDDRDYDERATLSGQDFRLIRVGVNGSAEAAETSVRHWAESADAIAISGVREARAAGHPVAGDNDLARFAEIASPVPVRDDSLLADIFQEWAIRRVEAEMPGYFINARVVVVGGTTRERTIAVLREFTDNIIFDEAGHDLVLPGQAKTNPVTAATAGIGEFAWRQIPGVIKDQISGPVGWVSGKVAHVAAEDADVIIGSFSELMRFGLPDLAGKAVITSTVSEERLAALTELGADLVVDVTPQPFDFMVVPAMYEAIVAATLPKGADVTTDALAHFLQSAELEPRLIWPHGHRRKSRFAFVIHPLSTEYFKNVEPLGMVTSIPGMTGVVEKSMAYIPPFVYSHVTGIVSETGDEAEGWLITVGGTPKEMLAHPPEFTYSRLLAAGELSKKLGAQIMGLGAFTKVVGDAGVTVAKQASLPVTTGNSYSASGALWA
;
A
#
# COMPACT_ATOMS: atom_id res chain seq x y z
N MET A 1 -42.75 -15.75 25.47
CA MET A 1 -42.08 -14.69 24.69
C MET A 1 -42.37 -14.96 23.24
N GLY A 2 -42.99 -14.01 22.54
CA GLY A 2 -43.15 -14.14 21.06
C GLY A 2 -41.78 -14.13 20.34
N PRO A 3 -41.68 -14.66 19.14
CA PRO A 3 -40.42 -14.61 18.41
C PRO A 3 -39.97 -13.16 18.30
N ARG A 4 -38.68 -12.87 18.65
CA ARG A 4 -38.07 -11.54 18.44
C ARG A 4 -38.14 -11.27 16.93
N GLN A 5 -38.67 -10.12 16.56
CA GLN A 5 -38.83 -9.73 15.15
C GLN A 5 -37.52 -9.34 14.47
N HIS A 6 -36.41 -9.21 15.21
CA HIS A 6 -35.11 -8.76 14.71
C HIS A 6 -33.96 -9.28 15.59
N THR A 7 -32.79 -9.44 15.00
CA THR A 7 -31.54 -9.76 15.70
C THR A 7 -30.90 -8.46 16.20
N THR A 8 -30.56 -8.38 17.49
CA THR A 8 -30.01 -7.18 18.14
C THR A 8 -28.49 -7.29 18.26
N ILE A 9 -27.77 -6.39 17.62
CA ILE A 9 -26.31 -6.28 17.70
C ILE A 9 -25.94 -4.96 18.36
N VAL A 10 -25.08 -5.02 19.34
CA VAL A 10 -24.63 -3.84 20.08
C VAL A 10 -23.13 -3.66 19.92
N ASN A 11 -22.72 -2.49 19.47
CA ASN A 11 -21.32 -2.09 19.42
C ASN A 11 -21.00 -1.19 20.61
N VAL A 12 -20.21 -1.69 21.54
CA VAL A 12 -19.60 -0.90 22.61
C VAL A 12 -18.30 -0.31 22.07
N SER A 13 -18.33 0.99 21.80
CA SER A 13 -17.22 1.71 21.16
C SER A 13 -16.41 2.49 22.18
N PHE A 14 -15.10 2.29 22.21
CA PHE A 14 -14.19 3.08 23.05
C PHE A 14 -14.01 4.53 22.59
N GLN A 15 -14.64 4.93 21.50
CA GLN A 15 -14.72 6.32 21.03
C GLN A 15 -15.79 7.11 21.84
N ASP A 16 -15.98 8.38 21.44
CA ASP A 16 -17.01 9.26 22.01
C ASP A 16 -18.43 8.73 21.76
N ASP A 17 -19.39 9.28 22.50
CA ASP A 17 -20.82 9.00 22.43
C ASP A 17 -21.58 9.92 21.45
N ASP A 18 -20.94 10.92 20.88
CA ASP A 18 -21.54 11.88 19.94
C ASP A 18 -22.14 11.22 18.69
N ARG A 19 -21.70 10.00 18.37
CA ARG A 19 -22.12 9.21 17.21
C ARG A 19 -22.96 7.99 17.57
N ASP A 20 -23.56 7.97 18.75
CA ASP A 20 -24.41 6.87 19.18
C ASP A 20 -25.69 6.80 18.36
N TYR A 21 -26.12 5.59 18.11
CA TYR A 21 -27.34 5.32 17.35
C TYR A 21 -28.03 4.03 17.82
N ASP A 22 -29.32 3.92 17.51
CA ASP A 22 -30.17 2.75 17.69
C ASP A 22 -31.07 2.63 16.46
N GLU A 23 -30.58 1.90 15.45
CA GLU A 23 -31.17 1.88 14.12
C GLU A 23 -31.59 0.47 13.71
N ARG A 24 -32.56 0.41 12.80
CA ARG A 24 -32.99 -0.84 12.18
C ARG A 24 -32.49 -0.90 10.75
N ALA A 25 -31.98 -2.08 10.37
CA ALA A 25 -31.44 -2.31 9.04
C ALA A 25 -31.76 -3.73 8.58
N THR A 26 -31.95 -3.88 7.28
CA THR A 26 -32.09 -5.19 6.65
C THR A 26 -30.83 -5.50 5.87
N LEU A 27 -30.22 -6.66 6.11
CA LEU A 27 -29.04 -7.12 5.42
C LEU A 27 -29.20 -8.59 5.03
N SER A 28 -29.01 -8.92 3.76
CA SER A 28 -29.24 -10.28 3.20
C SER A 28 -30.62 -10.85 3.55
N GLY A 29 -31.65 -10.00 3.57
CA GLY A 29 -33.04 -10.39 3.87
C GLY A 29 -33.32 -10.68 5.35
N GLN A 30 -32.40 -10.36 6.24
CA GLN A 30 -32.58 -10.48 7.71
C GLN A 30 -32.66 -9.08 8.33
N ASP A 31 -33.56 -8.94 9.31
CA ASP A 31 -33.76 -7.68 10.03
C ASP A 31 -32.89 -7.62 11.29
N PHE A 32 -32.16 -6.55 11.41
CA PHE A 32 -31.26 -6.25 12.52
C PHE A 32 -31.67 -4.96 13.24
N ARG A 33 -31.46 -4.92 14.54
CA ARG A 33 -31.37 -3.69 15.32
C ARG A 33 -29.89 -3.49 15.66
N LEU A 34 -29.29 -2.44 15.08
CA LEU A 34 -27.89 -2.11 15.23
C LEU A 34 -27.75 -0.91 16.18
N ILE A 35 -27.04 -1.11 17.26
CA ILE A 35 -26.89 -0.11 18.31
C ILE A 35 -25.41 0.20 18.48
N ARG A 36 -25.05 1.48 18.57
CA ARG A 36 -23.72 1.93 18.98
C ARG A 36 -23.83 2.68 20.30
N VAL A 37 -22.91 2.36 21.22
CA VAL A 37 -22.77 3.01 22.53
C VAL A 37 -21.31 3.41 22.71
N GLY A 38 -21.02 4.70 22.70
CA GLY A 38 -19.70 5.26 23.00
C GLY A 38 -19.43 5.26 24.50
N VAL A 39 -18.20 4.90 24.90
CA VAL A 39 -17.79 4.86 26.30
C VAL A 39 -16.65 5.82 26.63
N ASN A 40 -16.30 6.73 25.72
CA ASN A 40 -15.31 7.81 25.92
C ASN A 40 -13.97 7.29 26.49
N GLY A 41 -13.48 6.17 25.99
CA GLY A 41 -12.23 5.54 26.43
C GLY A 41 -12.28 4.83 27.78
N SER A 42 -13.42 4.76 28.45
CA SER A 42 -13.56 4.18 29.79
C SER A 42 -13.79 2.67 29.77
N ALA A 43 -12.85 1.89 30.28
CA ALA A 43 -12.99 0.44 30.43
C ALA A 43 -14.12 0.06 31.40
N GLU A 44 -14.34 0.85 32.46
CA GLU A 44 -15.41 0.63 33.46
C GLU A 44 -16.80 0.86 32.84
N ALA A 45 -16.93 1.92 32.00
CA ALA A 45 -18.16 2.18 31.28
C ALA A 45 -18.41 1.09 30.22
N ALA A 46 -17.36 0.57 29.58
CA ALA A 46 -17.46 -0.55 28.64
C ALA A 46 -17.97 -1.81 29.35
N GLU A 47 -17.42 -2.19 30.51
CA GLU A 47 -17.91 -3.33 31.28
C GLU A 47 -19.38 -3.17 31.67
N THR A 48 -19.75 -1.99 32.14
CA THR A 48 -21.12 -1.68 32.52
C THR A 48 -22.07 -1.83 31.33
N SER A 49 -21.68 -1.31 30.20
CA SER A 49 -22.43 -1.42 28.96
C SER A 49 -22.54 -2.87 28.45
N VAL A 50 -21.44 -3.63 28.45
CA VAL A 50 -21.43 -5.05 28.09
C VAL A 50 -22.37 -5.85 29.00
N ARG A 51 -22.30 -5.65 30.31
CA ARG A 51 -23.17 -6.31 31.29
C ARG A 51 -24.66 -6.00 31.06
N HIS A 52 -24.99 -4.74 30.79
CA HIS A 52 -26.35 -4.32 30.50
C HIS A 52 -26.88 -4.99 29.21
N TRP A 53 -26.10 -4.94 28.15
CA TRP A 53 -26.55 -5.46 26.86
C TRP A 53 -26.50 -6.99 26.74
N ALA A 54 -25.71 -7.68 27.56
CA ALA A 54 -25.71 -9.14 27.66
C ALA A 54 -27.10 -9.73 27.98
N GLU A 55 -27.99 -8.95 28.59
CA GLU A 55 -29.34 -9.39 28.92
C GLU A 55 -30.30 -9.42 27.69
N SER A 56 -29.97 -8.66 26.63
CA SER A 56 -30.93 -8.44 25.53
C SER A 56 -30.32 -8.52 24.12
N ALA A 57 -29.02 -8.34 23.95
CA ALA A 57 -28.35 -8.48 22.66
C ALA A 57 -28.20 -9.95 22.24
N ASP A 58 -28.11 -10.18 20.93
CA ASP A 58 -27.80 -11.48 20.34
C ASP A 58 -26.27 -11.62 20.07
N ALA A 59 -25.58 -10.49 19.90
CA ALA A 59 -24.12 -10.41 19.90
C ALA A 59 -23.65 -9.00 20.28
N ILE A 60 -22.43 -8.89 20.80
CA ILE A 60 -21.79 -7.64 21.18
C ILE A 60 -20.50 -7.47 20.38
N ALA A 61 -20.32 -6.30 19.78
CA ALA A 61 -19.09 -5.86 19.16
C ALA A 61 -18.31 -4.93 20.10
N ILE A 62 -16.99 -5.02 20.11
CA ILE A 62 -16.10 -4.09 20.82
C ILE A 62 -15.26 -3.39 19.76
N SER A 63 -15.27 -2.06 19.75
CA SER A 63 -14.54 -1.27 18.76
C SER A 63 -13.84 -0.04 19.36
N GLY A 64 -12.95 0.58 18.58
CA GLY A 64 -12.28 1.82 18.98
C GLY A 64 -11.18 1.66 20.03
N VAL A 65 -10.79 0.44 20.39
CA VAL A 65 -9.75 0.17 21.41
C VAL A 65 -8.40 0.75 20.98
N ARG A 66 -8.03 0.57 19.71
CA ARG A 66 -6.75 1.06 19.17
C ARG A 66 -6.71 2.58 19.11
N GLU A 67 -7.81 3.20 18.70
CA GLU A 67 -7.97 4.64 18.64
C GLU A 67 -7.86 5.26 20.04
N ALA A 68 -8.54 4.69 21.00
CA ALA A 68 -8.49 5.16 22.39
C ALA A 68 -7.09 5.02 22.99
N ARG A 69 -6.37 3.92 22.72
CA ARG A 69 -4.95 3.78 23.10
C ARG A 69 -4.08 4.84 22.44
N ALA A 70 -4.28 5.10 21.15
CA ALA A 70 -3.54 6.13 20.43
C ALA A 70 -3.79 7.53 21.00
N ALA A 71 -4.99 7.79 21.53
CA ALA A 71 -5.36 9.03 22.20
C ALA A 71 -4.83 9.11 23.65
N GLY A 72 -4.15 8.07 24.15
CA GLY A 72 -3.59 8.04 25.51
C GLY A 72 -4.59 7.65 26.61
N HIS A 73 -5.76 7.15 26.25
CA HIS A 73 -6.70 6.62 27.24
C HIS A 73 -6.17 5.30 27.84
N PRO A 74 -6.32 5.08 29.14
CA PRO A 74 -5.99 3.81 29.78
C PRO A 74 -7.03 2.75 29.41
N VAL A 75 -6.98 2.30 28.18
CA VAL A 75 -7.90 1.28 27.66
C VAL A 75 -7.40 -0.11 27.95
N ALA A 76 -8.38 -0.98 28.01
CA ALA A 76 -8.33 -2.41 28.08
C ALA A 76 -7.17 -3.03 27.26
N GLY A 77 -6.46 -3.96 27.85
CA GLY A 77 -5.46 -4.82 27.22
C GLY A 77 -6.11 -6.01 26.46
N ASP A 78 -5.30 -6.85 25.83
CA ASP A 78 -5.81 -8.03 25.12
C ASP A 78 -6.57 -9.00 26.04
N ASN A 79 -6.29 -8.97 27.34
CA ASN A 79 -7.03 -9.72 28.35
C ASN A 79 -8.47 -9.22 28.60
N ASP A 80 -8.81 -8.00 28.15
CA ASP A 80 -10.10 -7.41 28.43
C ASP A 80 -11.17 -7.86 27.46
N LEU A 81 -10.82 -8.24 26.22
CA LEU A 81 -11.76 -8.89 25.31
C LEU A 81 -12.25 -10.23 25.90
N ALA A 82 -11.33 -11.03 26.45
CA ALA A 82 -11.68 -12.27 27.15
C ALA A 82 -12.59 -11.99 28.37
N ARG A 83 -12.30 -10.91 29.10
CA ARG A 83 -13.12 -10.48 30.24
C ARG A 83 -14.51 -10.01 29.81
N PHE A 84 -14.64 -9.25 28.72
CA PHE A 84 -15.94 -8.87 28.18
C PHE A 84 -16.74 -10.10 27.72
N ALA A 85 -16.07 -11.10 27.12
CA ALA A 85 -16.70 -12.35 26.72
C ALA A 85 -17.20 -13.16 27.93
N GLU A 86 -16.46 -13.17 29.04
CA GLU A 86 -16.91 -13.79 30.28
C GLU A 86 -18.15 -13.06 30.90
N ILE A 87 -18.11 -11.73 30.91
CA ILE A 87 -19.23 -10.91 31.40
C ILE A 87 -20.49 -11.11 30.57
N ALA A 88 -20.33 -11.19 29.24
CA ALA A 88 -21.46 -11.31 28.32
C ALA A 88 -21.99 -12.74 28.14
N SER A 89 -21.30 -13.76 28.66
CA SER A 89 -21.67 -15.16 28.44
C SER A 89 -23.13 -15.43 28.76
N PRO A 90 -23.91 -16.08 27.87
CA PRO A 90 -23.52 -16.78 26.64
C PRO A 90 -23.58 -15.95 25.34
N VAL A 91 -23.74 -14.63 25.44
CA VAL A 91 -23.76 -13.73 24.27
C VAL A 91 -22.36 -13.63 23.68
N PRO A 92 -22.16 -13.88 22.38
CA PRO A 92 -20.84 -13.76 21.76
C PRO A 92 -20.34 -12.31 21.73
N VAL A 93 -19.06 -12.12 22.08
CA VAL A 93 -18.36 -10.84 21.97
C VAL A 93 -17.36 -10.93 20.84
N ARG A 94 -17.28 -9.92 19.97
CA ARG A 94 -16.40 -9.84 18.83
C ARG A 94 -15.70 -8.50 18.75
N ASP A 95 -14.50 -8.52 18.20
CA ASP A 95 -13.76 -7.32 17.77
C ASP A 95 -13.55 -7.37 16.26
N ASP A 96 -12.64 -6.59 15.71
CA ASP A 96 -12.32 -6.59 14.27
C ASP A 96 -11.13 -7.47 13.90
N SER A 97 -10.69 -8.35 14.77
CA SER A 97 -9.43 -9.08 14.62
C SER A 97 -9.39 -10.01 13.41
N LEU A 98 -10.51 -10.62 13.05
CA LEU A 98 -10.61 -11.51 11.89
C LEU A 98 -10.87 -10.75 10.58
N LEU A 99 -11.67 -9.70 10.62
CA LEU A 99 -12.12 -8.98 9.41
C LEU A 99 -11.12 -7.95 8.91
N ALA A 100 -10.30 -7.39 9.77
CA ALA A 100 -9.41 -6.31 9.38
C ALA A 100 -8.49 -6.69 8.19
N ASP A 101 -7.93 -7.89 8.21
CA ASP A 101 -7.05 -8.40 7.16
C ASP A 101 -7.83 -8.86 5.91
N ILE A 102 -9.02 -9.43 6.09
CA ILE A 102 -9.92 -9.82 4.98
C ILE A 102 -10.38 -8.59 4.21
N PHE A 103 -10.80 -7.55 4.90
CA PHE A 103 -11.26 -6.32 4.27
C PHE A 103 -10.17 -5.63 3.47
N GLN A 104 -8.92 -5.63 3.96
CA GLN A 104 -7.80 -5.08 3.23
C GLN A 104 -7.45 -5.90 1.99
N GLU A 105 -7.41 -7.24 2.10
CA GLU A 105 -7.23 -8.11 0.94
C GLU A 105 -8.31 -7.82 -0.11
N TRP A 106 -9.56 -7.75 0.32
CA TRP A 106 -10.68 -7.50 -0.58
C TRP A 106 -10.61 -6.14 -1.25
N ALA A 107 -10.25 -5.10 -0.49
CA ALA A 107 -10.06 -3.75 -1.02
C ALA A 107 -8.98 -3.70 -2.10
N ILE A 108 -7.85 -4.37 -1.88
CA ILE A 108 -6.76 -4.46 -2.87
C ILE A 108 -7.25 -5.15 -4.15
N ARG A 109 -7.94 -6.30 -4.01
CA ARG A 109 -8.51 -7.02 -5.16
C ARG A 109 -9.58 -6.21 -5.89
N ARG A 110 -10.37 -5.41 -5.17
CA ARG A 110 -11.38 -4.52 -5.75
C ARG A 110 -10.73 -3.41 -6.58
N VAL A 111 -9.72 -2.75 -6.03
CA VAL A 111 -8.95 -1.72 -6.75
C VAL A 111 -8.32 -2.30 -8.01
N GLU A 112 -7.69 -3.48 -7.93
CA GLU A 112 -7.07 -4.13 -9.08
C GLU A 112 -8.10 -4.58 -10.14
N ALA A 113 -9.30 -4.97 -9.72
CA ALA A 113 -10.38 -5.33 -10.65
C ALA A 113 -10.93 -4.12 -11.41
N GLU A 114 -11.06 -2.96 -10.75
CA GLU A 114 -11.51 -1.71 -11.39
C GLU A 114 -10.40 -1.03 -12.20
N MET A 115 -9.16 -1.14 -11.72
CA MET A 115 -8.00 -0.51 -12.33
C MET A 115 -6.89 -1.54 -12.54
N PRO A 116 -6.99 -2.42 -13.55
CA PRO A 116 -6.00 -3.46 -13.80
C PRO A 116 -4.58 -2.90 -13.90
N GLY A 117 -3.67 -3.46 -13.13
CA GLY A 117 -2.27 -3.04 -13.05
C GLY A 117 -1.99 -1.91 -12.07
N TYR A 118 -2.96 -1.50 -11.26
CA TYR A 118 -2.78 -0.41 -10.28
C TYR A 118 -1.64 -0.69 -9.30
N PHE A 119 -1.59 -1.91 -8.76
CA PHE A 119 -0.57 -2.32 -7.80
C PHE A 119 0.71 -2.85 -8.45
N ILE A 120 0.77 -3.03 -9.78
CA ILE A 120 1.99 -3.55 -10.43
C ILE A 120 3.19 -2.65 -10.10
N ASN A 121 4.17 -3.23 -9.42
CA ASN A 121 5.39 -2.58 -8.93
C ASN A 121 5.13 -1.33 -8.05
N ALA A 122 3.92 -1.12 -7.54
CA ALA A 122 3.60 0.01 -6.67
C ALA A 122 4.48 0.00 -5.42
N ARG A 123 4.89 1.18 -4.98
CA ARG A 123 5.61 1.39 -3.72
C ARG A 123 4.57 1.51 -2.61
N VAL A 124 4.54 0.54 -1.73
CA VAL A 124 3.51 0.43 -0.69
C VAL A 124 4.14 0.58 0.69
N VAL A 125 3.58 1.47 1.50
CA VAL A 125 3.91 1.58 2.93
C VAL A 125 2.73 1.07 3.73
N VAL A 126 2.98 0.10 4.60
CA VAL A 126 2.00 -0.46 5.53
C VAL A 126 2.31 0.05 6.93
N VAL A 127 1.40 0.84 7.48
CA VAL A 127 1.51 1.46 8.80
C VAL A 127 0.75 0.64 9.83
N GLY A 128 1.35 0.44 10.99
CA GLY A 128 0.76 -0.29 12.11
C GLY A 128 1.07 -1.79 12.12
N GLY A 129 1.36 -2.30 13.34
CA GLY A 129 2.03 -3.57 13.57
C GLY A 129 1.13 -4.77 13.85
N THR A 130 -0.14 -4.79 13.49
CA THR A 130 -0.96 -6.00 13.68
C THR A 130 -0.94 -6.87 12.43
N THR A 131 -0.88 -8.17 12.65
CA THR A 131 -0.87 -9.24 11.66
C THR A 131 -1.68 -8.94 10.41
N ARG A 132 -0.99 -8.65 9.31
CA ARG A 132 -1.59 -8.36 8.01
C ARG A 132 -1.10 -9.35 6.96
N GLU A 133 -1.07 -10.63 7.34
CA GLU A 133 -0.52 -11.69 6.51
C GLU A 133 -1.23 -11.79 5.15
N ARG A 134 -2.55 -11.65 5.12
CA ARG A 134 -3.34 -11.67 3.89
C ARG A 134 -3.11 -10.43 3.03
N THR A 135 -3.07 -9.27 3.66
CA THR A 135 -2.76 -8.00 2.99
C THR A 135 -1.39 -8.06 2.32
N ILE A 136 -0.39 -8.58 3.03
CA ILE A 136 0.96 -8.75 2.50
C ILE A 136 0.99 -9.80 1.38
N ALA A 137 0.30 -10.92 1.55
CA ALA A 137 0.25 -11.98 0.57
C ALA A 137 -0.36 -11.50 -0.76
N VAL A 138 -1.49 -10.79 -0.71
CA VAL A 138 -2.12 -10.26 -1.92
C VAL A 138 -1.29 -9.15 -2.58
N LEU A 139 -0.67 -8.26 -1.82
CA LEU A 139 0.21 -7.23 -2.38
C LEU A 139 1.40 -7.85 -3.12
N ARG A 140 1.97 -8.93 -2.60
CA ARG A 140 3.09 -9.65 -3.23
C ARG A 140 2.74 -10.32 -4.56
N GLU A 141 1.47 -10.48 -4.88
CA GLU A 141 1.05 -10.89 -6.22
C GLU A 141 1.39 -9.82 -7.27
N PHE A 142 1.51 -8.56 -6.86
CA PHE A 142 1.66 -7.40 -7.74
C PHE A 142 2.98 -6.65 -7.57
N THR A 143 3.52 -6.59 -6.35
CA THR A 143 4.71 -5.79 -6.05
C THR A 143 5.59 -6.41 -4.97
N ASP A 144 6.91 -6.24 -5.14
CA ASP A 144 7.91 -6.52 -4.10
C ASP A 144 8.28 -5.26 -3.30
N ASN A 145 7.81 -4.07 -3.72
CA ASN A 145 8.16 -2.78 -3.14
C ASN A 145 7.28 -2.46 -1.92
N ILE A 146 7.35 -3.30 -0.88
CA ILE A 146 6.53 -3.16 0.32
C ILE A 146 7.43 -2.83 1.51
N ILE A 147 7.11 -1.77 2.23
CA ILE A 147 7.78 -1.33 3.45
C ILE A 147 6.78 -1.34 4.60
N PHE A 148 7.22 -1.85 5.75
CA PHE A 148 6.42 -1.91 6.97
C PHE A 148 6.95 -0.91 7.98
N ASP A 149 6.04 -0.11 8.55
CA ASP A 149 6.34 0.64 9.77
C ASP A 149 6.15 -0.29 10.98
N GLU A 150 7.27 -0.80 11.49
CA GLU A 150 7.32 -1.63 12.69
C GLU A 150 7.31 -0.78 13.96
N ALA A 151 6.32 0.06 14.14
CA ALA A 151 6.14 0.70 15.43
C ALA A 151 5.71 -0.33 16.49
N GLY A 152 6.63 -1.21 16.87
CA GLY A 152 6.60 -1.93 18.13
C GLY A 152 6.27 -3.42 18.16
N HIS A 153 6.34 -4.20 17.07
CA HIS A 153 6.26 -5.67 17.15
C HIS A 153 7.09 -6.39 16.08
N ASP A 154 7.75 -7.46 16.49
CA ASP A 154 8.53 -8.38 15.64
C ASP A 154 7.62 -9.12 14.64
N LEU A 155 7.48 -8.61 13.43
CA LEU A 155 6.89 -9.35 12.33
C LEU A 155 7.93 -10.35 11.80
N VAL A 156 7.95 -11.55 12.36
CA VAL A 156 8.61 -12.70 11.77
C VAL A 156 7.70 -13.26 10.67
N LEU A 157 7.98 -12.92 9.42
CA LEU A 157 7.25 -13.49 8.29
C LEU A 157 7.52 -14.99 8.17
N PRO A 158 6.49 -15.85 8.04
CA PRO A 158 6.66 -17.26 7.81
C PRO A 158 7.47 -17.51 6.52
N GLY A 159 8.63 -18.19 6.65
CA GLY A 159 9.47 -18.57 5.52
C GLY A 159 10.71 -17.71 5.29
N GLN A 160 10.89 -16.59 5.98
CA GLN A 160 12.16 -15.87 5.99
C GLN A 160 12.97 -16.24 7.23
N ALA A 161 13.85 -17.23 7.09
CA ALA A 161 14.91 -17.47 8.06
C ALA A 161 15.73 -16.19 8.19
N LYS A 162 15.66 -15.53 9.36
CA LYS A 162 16.60 -14.53 9.89
C LYS A 162 17.37 -13.71 8.84
N THR A 163 16.68 -13.10 7.87
CA THR A 163 17.27 -12.03 7.10
C THR A 163 17.28 -10.79 7.99
N ASN A 164 18.45 -10.22 8.16
CA ASN A 164 18.66 -8.98 8.91
C ASN A 164 17.64 -7.94 8.42
N PRO A 165 16.81 -7.30 9.28
CA PRO A 165 15.82 -6.29 8.86
C PRO A 165 16.40 -5.14 8.08
N VAL A 166 17.70 -4.86 8.22
CA VAL A 166 18.44 -3.93 7.36
C VAL A 166 18.42 -4.40 5.89
N THR A 167 18.51 -5.70 5.62
CA THR A 167 18.45 -6.23 4.25
C THR A 167 17.03 -6.23 3.69
N ALA A 168 16.00 -6.37 4.51
CA ALA A 168 14.61 -6.24 4.07
C ALA A 168 14.24 -4.77 3.77
N ALA A 169 14.65 -3.84 4.62
CA ALA A 169 14.47 -2.40 4.39
C ALA A 169 15.27 -1.90 3.17
N THR A 170 16.51 -2.37 2.99
CA THR A 170 17.34 -2.00 1.83
C THR A 170 16.94 -2.71 0.53
N ALA A 171 16.30 -3.85 0.60
CA ALA A 171 15.72 -4.51 -0.58
C ALA A 171 14.45 -3.81 -1.08
N GLY A 172 13.68 -3.17 -0.17
CA GLY A 172 12.49 -2.38 -0.51
C GLY A 172 12.80 -0.94 -0.94
N ILE A 173 13.83 -0.31 -0.32
CA ILE A 173 14.34 1.00 -0.72
C ILE A 173 15.34 0.74 -1.85
N GLY A 174 14.99 1.07 -3.08
CA GLY A 174 15.92 0.97 -4.20
C GLY A 174 17.26 1.65 -3.88
N GLU A 175 18.33 1.18 -4.49
CA GLU A 175 19.71 1.72 -4.29
C GLU A 175 19.79 3.24 -4.47
N PHE A 176 18.81 3.82 -5.15
CA PHE A 176 18.66 5.26 -5.36
C PHE A 176 18.15 5.98 -4.10
N ALA A 177 17.07 5.51 -3.48
CA ALA A 177 16.56 6.08 -2.23
C ALA A 177 17.60 5.95 -1.11
N TRP A 178 18.34 4.82 -1.06
CA TRP A 178 19.47 4.63 -0.15
C TRP A 178 20.57 5.66 -0.36
N ARG A 179 20.86 6.08 -1.59
CA ARG A 179 21.88 7.10 -1.88
C ARG A 179 21.45 8.51 -1.50
N GLN A 180 20.16 8.80 -1.49
CA GLN A 180 19.62 10.11 -1.09
C GLN A 180 19.40 10.26 0.41
N ILE A 181 19.41 9.16 1.17
CA ILE A 181 19.34 9.23 2.63
C ILE A 181 20.59 9.96 3.16
N PRO A 182 20.41 11.07 3.90
CA PRO A 182 21.54 11.78 4.51
C PRO A 182 22.44 10.86 5.33
N GLY A 183 23.76 11.05 5.31
CA GLY A 183 24.74 10.21 5.98
C GLY A 183 24.43 9.97 7.46
N VAL A 184 23.92 11.01 8.16
CA VAL A 184 23.46 10.91 9.56
C VAL A 184 22.35 9.87 9.77
N ILE A 185 21.50 9.66 8.78
CA ILE A 185 20.43 8.65 8.83
C ILE A 185 21.01 7.27 8.49
N LYS A 186 21.97 7.18 7.55
CA LYS A 186 22.65 5.92 7.22
C LYS A 186 23.40 5.35 8.41
N ASP A 187 24.07 6.20 9.20
CA ASP A 187 24.81 5.78 10.39
C ASP A 187 23.85 5.29 11.51
N GLN A 188 22.63 5.86 11.59
CA GLN A 188 21.59 5.39 12.50
C GLN A 188 20.93 4.09 12.05
N ILE A 189 20.89 3.82 10.73
CA ILE A 189 20.36 2.57 10.15
C ILE A 189 21.34 1.40 10.36
N SER A 190 22.61 1.67 10.56
CA SER A 190 23.64 0.66 10.83
C SER A 190 23.73 0.28 12.32
N GLY A 191 22.94 0.88 13.20
CA GLY A 191 22.86 0.59 14.63
C GLY A 191 21.86 -0.52 15.00
N PRO A 192 21.76 -0.90 16.31
CA PRO A 192 20.85 -1.96 16.71
C PRO A 192 19.38 -1.66 16.36
N VAL A 193 18.77 -2.62 15.75
CA VAL A 193 17.57 -2.69 14.90
C VAL A 193 16.28 -2.00 15.37
N GLY A 194 16.14 -1.59 16.62
CA GLY A 194 14.86 -1.10 17.16
C GLY A 194 14.47 0.35 16.86
N TRP A 195 15.38 1.17 16.35
CA TRP A 195 15.18 2.64 16.20
C TRP A 195 15.02 3.12 14.76
N VAL A 196 15.09 2.21 13.82
CA VAL A 196 15.25 2.53 12.39
C VAL A 196 13.94 2.62 11.64
N SER A 197 12.91 1.90 12.07
CA SER A 197 11.69 1.70 11.31
C SER A 197 10.91 3.00 11.03
N GLY A 198 10.64 3.81 12.04
CA GLY A 198 9.79 5.00 11.87
C GLY A 198 10.34 6.03 10.87
N LYS A 199 11.63 6.41 10.95
CA LYS A 199 12.22 7.41 10.03
C LYS A 199 12.37 6.89 8.61
N VAL A 200 12.68 5.60 8.44
CA VAL A 200 12.79 4.98 7.11
C VAL A 200 11.42 4.86 6.47
N ALA A 201 10.40 4.48 7.25
CA ALA A 201 9.03 4.41 6.78
C ALA A 201 8.49 5.80 6.37
N HIS A 202 8.84 6.87 7.09
CA HIS A 202 8.48 8.24 6.69
C HIS A 202 9.09 8.66 5.36
N VAL A 203 10.40 8.43 5.17
CA VAL A 203 11.07 8.73 3.88
C VAL A 203 10.45 7.89 2.75
N ALA A 204 10.11 6.64 3.03
CA ALA A 204 9.45 5.78 2.05
C ALA A 204 8.02 6.24 1.74
N ALA A 205 7.32 6.80 2.72
CA ALA A 205 5.95 7.31 2.52
C ALA A 205 5.91 8.57 1.64
N GLU A 206 6.98 9.37 1.61
CA GLU A 206 7.09 10.50 0.67
C GLU A 206 7.06 10.01 -0.78
N ASP A 207 7.73 8.89 -1.06
CA ASP A 207 7.82 8.29 -2.39
C ASP A 207 6.77 7.19 -2.66
N ALA A 208 5.94 6.85 -1.68
CA ALA A 208 4.94 5.78 -1.81
C ALA A 208 3.85 6.13 -2.82
N ASP A 209 3.34 5.10 -3.50
CA ASP A 209 2.15 5.19 -4.35
C ASP A 209 0.90 4.85 -3.55
N VAL A 210 1.05 3.99 -2.51
CA VAL A 210 -0.06 3.51 -1.68
C VAL A 210 0.38 3.45 -0.22
N ILE A 211 -0.46 3.97 0.67
CA ILE A 211 -0.26 3.90 2.12
C ILE A 211 -1.45 3.16 2.75
N ILE A 212 -1.16 2.13 3.55
CA ILE A 212 -2.18 1.26 4.15
C ILE A 212 -2.08 1.32 5.67
N GLY A 213 -3.20 1.57 6.34
CA GLY A 213 -3.25 1.60 7.80
C GLY A 213 -4.65 1.89 8.33
N SER A 214 -4.92 1.67 9.62
CA SER A 214 -6.09 2.26 10.25
C SER A 214 -5.95 3.77 10.31
N PHE A 215 -7.04 4.51 10.30
CA PHE A 215 -6.97 5.97 10.29
C PHE A 215 -6.16 6.54 11.45
N SER A 216 -6.32 5.98 12.65
CA SER A 216 -5.57 6.40 13.84
C SER A 216 -4.07 6.10 13.76
N GLU A 217 -3.69 4.96 13.17
CA GLU A 217 -2.29 4.62 12.93
C GLU A 217 -1.68 5.58 11.91
N LEU A 218 -2.41 5.88 10.82
CA LEU A 218 -1.98 6.83 9.81
C LEU A 218 -1.76 8.24 10.38
N MET A 219 -2.70 8.73 11.19
CA MET A 219 -2.56 10.06 11.81
C MET A 219 -1.39 10.10 12.81
N ARG A 220 -1.19 9.06 13.60
CA ARG A 220 -0.05 8.95 14.51
C ARG A 220 1.28 8.83 13.77
N PHE A 221 1.29 8.12 12.68
CA PHE A 221 2.46 8.02 11.79
C PHE A 221 2.85 9.40 11.24
N GLY A 222 1.89 10.30 11.01
CA GLY A 222 2.12 11.61 10.40
C GLY A 222 2.28 11.48 8.90
N LEU A 223 1.15 11.48 8.19
CA LEU A 223 1.13 11.34 6.74
C LEU A 223 1.88 12.48 6.04
N PRO A 224 2.66 12.18 4.99
CA PRO A 224 3.22 13.19 4.11
C PRO A 224 2.13 13.84 3.24
N ASP A 225 2.52 14.68 2.30
CA ASP A 225 1.68 15.08 1.17
C ASP A 225 1.20 13.83 0.42
N LEU A 226 -0.12 13.72 0.25
CA LEU A 226 -0.79 12.57 -0.38
C LEU A 226 -1.11 12.80 -1.86
N ALA A 227 -0.67 13.91 -2.45
CA ALA A 227 -0.87 14.16 -3.88
C ALA A 227 -0.30 13.00 -4.72
N GLY A 228 -1.14 12.44 -5.58
CA GLY A 228 -0.81 11.29 -6.40
C GLY A 228 -0.77 9.95 -5.68
N LYS A 229 -1.25 9.86 -4.43
CA LYS A 229 -1.21 8.64 -3.61
C LYS A 229 -2.59 8.10 -3.31
N ALA A 230 -2.66 6.77 -3.12
CA ALA A 230 -3.82 6.12 -2.55
C ALA A 230 -3.64 5.86 -1.05
N VAL A 231 -4.73 6.00 -0.31
CA VAL A 231 -4.80 5.62 1.11
C VAL A 231 -5.84 4.51 1.27
N ILE A 232 -5.41 3.36 1.77
CA ILE A 232 -6.31 2.24 2.10
C ILE A 232 -6.48 2.23 3.62
N THR A 233 -7.68 2.52 4.08
CA THR A 233 -7.99 2.64 5.51
C THR A 233 -9.39 2.17 5.83
N SER A 234 -9.78 2.12 7.09
CA SER A 234 -11.08 1.62 7.54
C SER A 234 -11.95 2.73 8.12
N THR A 235 -13.27 2.57 7.96
CA THR A 235 -14.28 3.41 8.60
C THR A 235 -14.09 4.89 8.29
N VAL A 236 -14.18 5.24 7.00
CA VAL A 236 -13.96 6.61 6.52
C VAL A 236 -15.24 7.44 6.69
N SER A 237 -15.29 8.23 7.78
CA SER A 237 -16.31 9.27 7.99
C SER A 237 -16.07 10.49 7.09
N GLU A 238 -17.06 11.37 7.00
CA GLU A 238 -16.92 12.64 6.27
C GLU A 238 -15.74 13.47 6.78
N GLU A 239 -15.54 13.54 8.10
CA GLU A 239 -14.43 14.23 8.74
C GLU A 239 -13.07 13.60 8.38
N ARG A 240 -12.97 12.26 8.43
CA ARG A 240 -11.76 11.53 8.05
C ARG A 240 -11.46 11.69 6.55
N LEU A 241 -12.49 11.66 5.71
CA LEU A 241 -12.36 11.92 4.29
C LEU A 241 -11.89 13.35 4.03
N ALA A 242 -12.46 14.33 4.72
CA ALA A 242 -12.05 15.74 4.59
C ALA A 242 -10.56 15.90 4.96
N ALA A 243 -10.09 15.28 6.05
CA ALA A 243 -8.69 15.33 6.45
C ALA A 243 -7.75 14.70 5.39
N LEU A 244 -8.11 13.54 4.83
CA LEU A 244 -7.32 12.91 3.76
C LEU A 244 -7.36 13.72 2.45
N THR A 245 -8.49 14.36 2.16
CA THR A 245 -8.65 15.26 1.00
C THR A 245 -7.77 16.49 1.13
N GLU A 246 -7.74 17.11 2.33
CA GLU A 246 -6.88 18.28 2.61
C GLU A 246 -5.39 17.93 2.44
N LEU A 247 -4.99 16.70 2.80
CA LEU A 247 -3.66 16.19 2.55
C LEU A 247 -3.40 15.84 1.07
N GLY A 248 -4.40 15.94 0.20
CA GLY A 248 -4.25 15.78 -1.24
C GLY A 248 -4.44 14.34 -1.75
N ALA A 249 -5.03 13.42 -0.98
CA ALA A 249 -5.20 12.03 -1.40
C ALA A 249 -5.97 11.92 -2.73
N ASP A 250 -5.40 11.22 -3.71
CA ASP A 250 -6.05 10.97 -5.00
C ASP A 250 -7.12 9.89 -4.92
N LEU A 251 -6.85 8.84 -4.18
CA LEU A 251 -7.79 7.73 -3.94
C LEU A 251 -7.84 7.41 -2.44
N VAL A 252 -9.01 7.38 -1.88
CA VAL A 252 -9.27 6.86 -0.53
C VAL A 252 -10.10 5.59 -0.67
N VAL A 253 -9.55 4.47 -0.22
CA VAL A 253 -10.23 3.19 -0.18
C VAL A 253 -10.69 2.92 1.24
N ASP A 254 -12.00 3.02 1.46
CA ASP A 254 -12.60 2.60 2.73
C ASP A 254 -12.87 1.10 2.67
N VAL A 255 -12.05 0.35 3.38
CA VAL A 255 -12.15 -1.11 3.39
C VAL A 255 -13.41 -1.62 4.09
N THR A 256 -14.03 -0.76 4.93
CA THR A 256 -15.26 -1.11 5.66
C THR A 256 -16.48 -0.80 4.80
N PRO A 257 -17.24 -1.78 4.34
CA PRO A 257 -18.47 -1.54 3.62
C PRO A 257 -19.45 -0.68 4.43
N GLN A 258 -20.15 0.24 3.77
CA GLN A 258 -21.13 1.13 4.40
C GLN A 258 -22.45 1.06 3.63
N PRO A 259 -23.26 -0.01 3.81
CA PRO A 259 -24.52 -0.19 3.08
C PRO A 259 -25.68 0.60 3.67
N PHE A 260 -25.50 1.29 4.81
CA PHE A 260 -26.54 2.02 5.53
C PHE A 260 -26.26 3.52 5.55
N ASP A 261 -27.27 4.31 5.92
CA ASP A 261 -27.16 5.76 6.10
C ASP A 261 -26.42 6.16 7.40
N PHE A 262 -26.05 5.17 8.23
CA PHE A 262 -25.27 5.34 9.44
C PHE A 262 -24.00 4.47 9.38
N MET A 263 -22.99 4.84 10.17
CA MET A 263 -21.69 4.21 10.09
C MET A 263 -21.60 2.89 10.84
N VAL A 264 -21.16 1.85 10.15
CA VAL A 264 -20.90 0.53 10.72
C VAL A 264 -19.39 0.27 10.73
N VAL A 265 -18.90 -0.31 11.82
CA VAL A 265 -17.49 -0.67 12.01
C VAL A 265 -17.25 -2.15 11.75
N PRO A 266 -16.01 -2.58 11.42
CA PRO A 266 -15.72 -3.98 11.12
C PRO A 266 -16.16 -4.97 12.20
N ALA A 267 -16.00 -4.64 13.47
CA ALA A 267 -16.40 -5.47 14.61
C ALA A 267 -17.92 -5.80 14.62
N MET A 268 -18.76 -4.89 14.11
CA MET A 268 -20.21 -5.17 14.00
C MET A 268 -20.51 -6.26 12.98
N TYR A 269 -19.77 -6.33 11.89
CA TYR A 269 -19.96 -7.41 10.90
C TYR A 269 -19.56 -8.76 11.48
N GLU A 270 -18.50 -8.84 12.27
CA GLU A 270 -18.17 -10.07 13.01
C GLU A 270 -19.26 -10.47 14.00
N ALA A 271 -19.80 -9.50 14.71
CA ALA A 271 -20.91 -9.73 15.65
C ALA A 271 -22.22 -10.15 14.94
N ILE A 272 -22.52 -9.56 13.77
CA ILE A 272 -23.65 -9.98 12.92
C ILE A 272 -23.50 -11.45 12.53
N VAL A 273 -22.33 -11.83 12.02
CA VAL A 273 -22.06 -13.22 11.65
C VAL A 273 -22.18 -14.14 12.87
N ALA A 274 -21.58 -13.77 14.01
CA ALA A 274 -21.67 -14.54 15.24
C ALA A 274 -23.13 -14.79 15.70
N ALA A 275 -24.00 -13.78 15.53
CA ALA A 275 -25.41 -13.88 15.91
C ALA A 275 -26.24 -14.74 14.92
N THR A 276 -25.80 -14.87 13.68
CA THR A 276 -26.51 -15.64 12.64
C THR A 276 -26.07 -17.09 12.58
N LEU A 277 -24.93 -17.43 13.13
CA LEU A 277 -24.42 -18.80 13.19
C LEU A 277 -25.20 -19.64 14.24
N PRO A 278 -25.21 -20.98 14.07
CA PRO A 278 -25.75 -21.86 15.11
C PRO A 278 -25.05 -21.63 16.46
N LYS A 279 -25.79 -21.73 17.56
CA LYS A 279 -25.22 -21.52 18.92
C LYS A 279 -24.02 -22.44 19.13
N GLY A 280 -22.91 -21.84 19.53
CA GLY A 280 -21.65 -22.52 19.81
C GLY A 280 -20.77 -22.80 18.56
N ALA A 281 -21.17 -22.32 17.38
CA ALA A 281 -20.30 -22.33 16.21
C ALA A 281 -19.28 -21.19 16.28
N ASP A 282 -18.05 -21.49 15.90
CA ASP A 282 -17.01 -20.47 15.81
C ASP A 282 -17.17 -19.61 14.56
N VAL A 283 -16.91 -18.31 14.69
CA VAL A 283 -16.79 -17.42 13.54
C VAL A 283 -15.46 -17.68 12.87
N THR A 284 -15.52 -18.20 11.66
CA THR A 284 -14.34 -18.50 10.85
C THR A 284 -14.17 -17.48 9.73
N THR A 285 -12.96 -17.36 9.21
CA THR A 285 -12.65 -16.53 8.04
C THR A 285 -13.55 -16.85 6.84
N ASP A 286 -13.82 -18.16 6.62
CA ASP A 286 -14.68 -18.61 5.52
C ASP A 286 -16.14 -18.19 5.73
N ALA A 287 -16.64 -18.27 6.96
CA ALA A 287 -18.00 -17.81 7.28
C ALA A 287 -18.15 -16.29 7.05
N LEU A 288 -17.13 -15.52 7.44
CA LEU A 288 -17.09 -14.09 7.20
C LEU A 288 -17.03 -13.75 5.70
N ALA A 289 -16.14 -14.39 4.95
CA ALA A 289 -16.02 -14.19 3.51
C ALA A 289 -17.33 -14.54 2.78
N HIS A 290 -17.95 -15.66 3.14
CA HIS A 290 -19.24 -16.06 2.57
C HIS A 290 -20.35 -15.05 2.89
N PHE A 291 -20.41 -14.56 4.13
CA PHE A 291 -21.36 -13.53 4.53
C PHE A 291 -21.19 -12.24 3.71
N LEU A 292 -19.97 -11.73 3.62
CA LEU A 292 -19.66 -10.52 2.86
C LEU A 292 -20.06 -10.64 1.38
N GLN A 293 -19.79 -11.79 0.78
CA GLN A 293 -20.17 -12.07 -0.60
C GLN A 293 -21.68 -12.18 -0.77
N SER A 294 -22.38 -12.90 0.14
CA SER A 294 -23.83 -13.08 0.08
C SER A 294 -24.62 -11.79 0.35
N ALA A 295 -24.01 -10.88 1.11
CA ALA A 295 -24.59 -9.57 1.41
C ALA A 295 -24.18 -8.49 0.38
N GLU A 296 -23.42 -8.85 -0.65
CA GLU A 296 -22.93 -7.94 -1.70
C GLU A 296 -22.22 -6.70 -1.12
N LEU A 297 -21.50 -6.90 0.00
CA LEU A 297 -20.80 -5.84 0.68
C LEU A 297 -19.48 -5.57 -0.04
N GLU A 298 -19.24 -4.34 -0.42
CA GLU A 298 -18.05 -3.94 -1.16
C GLU A 298 -17.31 -2.79 -0.49
N PRO A 299 -15.96 -2.75 -0.56
CA PRO A 299 -15.17 -1.56 -0.20
C PRO A 299 -15.59 -0.36 -1.04
N ARG A 300 -15.49 0.83 -0.46
CA ARG A 300 -15.77 2.08 -1.18
C ARG A 300 -14.49 2.67 -1.75
N LEU A 301 -14.50 2.96 -3.05
CA LEU A 301 -13.46 3.71 -3.73
C LEU A 301 -13.91 5.16 -3.86
N ILE A 302 -13.21 6.06 -3.19
CA ILE A 302 -13.56 7.48 -3.11
C ILE A 302 -12.46 8.28 -3.79
N TRP A 303 -12.83 9.11 -4.74
CA TRP A 303 -11.95 9.96 -5.51
C TRP A 303 -12.18 11.43 -5.13
N PRO A 304 -11.48 11.98 -4.11
CA PRO A 304 -11.75 13.32 -3.61
C PRO A 304 -11.61 14.42 -4.65
N HIS A 305 -10.71 14.22 -5.62
CA HIS A 305 -10.43 15.20 -6.68
C HIS A 305 -10.92 14.75 -8.06
N GLY A 306 -11.82 13.76 -8.11
CA GLY A 306 -12.29 13.12 -9.34
C GLY A 306 -11.40 11.95 -9.75
N HIS A 307 -12.01 10.99 -10.45
CA HIS A 307 -11.30 9.77 -10.90
C HIS A 307 -10.16 10.15 -11.84
N ARG A 308 -8.94 9.72 -11.50
CA ARG A 308 -7.73 9.88 -12.31
C ARG A 308 -6.96 8.58 -12.33
N ARG A 309 -6.54 8.16 -13.51
CA ARG A 309 -5.62 7.03 -13.65
C ARG A 309 -4.20 7.56 -13.69
N LYS A 310 -3.33 7.04 -12.81
CA LYS A 310 -1.91 7.33 -12.84
C LYS A 310 -1.14 6.14 -13.43
N SER A 311 -0.42 6.36 -14.52
CA SER A 311 0.43 5.36 -15.18
C SER A 311 1.89 5.67 -14.91
N ARG A 312 2.70 4.63 -14.65
CA ARG A 312 4.11 4.77 -14.33
C ARG A 312 4.96 4.04 -15.36
N PHE A 313 5.96 4.73 -15.91
CA PHE A 313 6.83 4.16 -16.92
C PHE A 313 8.32 4.42 -16.62
N ALA A 314 9.18 3.61 -17.18
CA ALA A 314 10.59 3.90 -17.28
C ALA A 314 10.99 3.94 -18.75
N PHE A 315 11.96 4.78 -19.10
CA PHE A 315 12.49 4.85 -20.44
C PHE A 315 14.02 4.78 -20.38
N VAL A 316 14.56 3.71 -20.99
CA VAL A 316 16.00 3.48 -20.97
C VAL A 316 16.65 4.24 -22.10
N ILE A 317 17.61 5.08 -21.73
CA ILE A 317 18.41 5.90 -22.64
C ILE A 317 19.88 5.55 -22.51
N HIS A 318 20.69 6.06 -23.39
CA HIS A 318 22.14 5.97 -23.35
C HIS A 318 22.76 7.29 -23.84
N PRO A 319 23.99 7.62 -23.46
CA PRO A 319 24.72 8.77 -23.99
C PRO A 319 24.92 8.61 -25.52
N LEU A 320 24.53 9.62 -26.28
CA LEU A 320 24.69 9.60 -27.74
C LEU A 320 26.15 9.79 -28.20
N SER A 321 26.92 10.53 -27.39
CA SER A 321 28.33 10.80 -27.67
C SER A 321 29.08 11.05 -26.36
N THR A 322 30.42 11.08 -26.45
CA THR A 322 31.30 11.43 -25.33
C THR A 322 31.12 12.86 -24.82
N GLU A 323 30.55 13.76 -25.61
CA GLU A 323 30.26 15.14 -25.21
C GLU A 323 29.22 15.22 -24.08
N TYR A 324 28.33 14.24 -24.02
CA TYR A 324 27.37 14.12 -22.91
C TYR A 324 28.08 14.10 -21.56
N PHE A 325 29.20 13.39 -21.43
CA PHE A 325 29.94 13.30 -20.18
C PHE A 325 30.61 14.60 -19.74
N LYS A 326 30.85 15.53 -20.68
CA LYS A 326 31.42 16.85 -20.36
C LYS A 326 30.43 17.75 -19.62
N ASN A 327 29.14 17.51 -19.79
CA ASN A 327 28.05 18.30 -19.21
C ASN A 327 27.48 17.71 -17.91
N VAL A 328 28.05 16.59 -17.43
CA VAL A 328 27.60 15.91 -16.21
C VAL A 328 28.70 15.99 -15.13
N GLU A 329 28.46 16.75 -14.09
CA GLU A 329 29.38 16.84 -12.95
C GLU A 329 29.32 15.54 -12.09
N PRO A 330 30.45 14.99 -11.61
CA PRO A 330 31.83 15.48 -11.74
C PRO A 330 32.57 15.00 -13.03
N LEU A 331 31.93 14.29 -13.92
CA LEU A 331 32.54 13.71 -15.14
C LEU A 331 33.14 14.79 -16.04
N GLY A 332 32.52 15.97 -16.11
CA GLY A 332 32.99 17.11 -16.88
C GLY A 332 34.43 17.54 -16.53
N MET A 333 34.77 17.55 -15.25
CA MET A 333 36.12 17.86 -14.78
C MET A 333 37.12 16.80 -15.26
N VAL A 334 36.79 15.52 -15.18
CA VAL A 334 37.67 14.41 -15.60
C VAL A 334 37.85 14.36 -17.10
N THR A 335 36.78 14.57 -17.88
CA THR A 335 36.86 14.58 -19.35
C THR A 335 37.60 15.78 -19.93
N SER A 336 37.80 16.84 -19.12
CA SER A 336 38.60 18.02 -19.52
C SER A 336 40.10 17.72 -19.55
N ILE A 337 40.54 16.62 -18.95
CA ILE A 337 41.95 16.20 -18.95
C ILE A 337 42.28 15.52 -20.29
N PRO A 338 43.30 15.95 -21.04
CA PRO A 338 43.66 15.34 -22.29
C PRO A 338 43.88 13.82 -22.18
N GLY A 339 43.23 13.05 -23.08
CA GLY A 339 43.28 11.59 -23.09
C GLY A 339 42.35 10.86 -22.14
N MET A 340 41.71 11.54 -21.19
CA MET A 340 40.80 10.89 -20.23
C MET A 340 39.41 10.60 -20.80
N THR A 341 38.98 11.28 -21.87
CA THR A 341 37.65 11.09 -22.45
C THR A 341 37.40 9.63 -22.85
N GLY A 342 38.38 8.97 -23.48
CA GLY A 342 38.25 7.56 -23.89
C GLY A 342 38.28 6.59 -22.69
N VAL A 343 38.97 6.94 -21.61
CA VAL A 343 38.97 6.16 -20.36
C VAL A 343 37.62 6.28 -19.68
N VAL A 344 37.06 7.49 -19.58
CA VAL A 344 35.73 7.74 -19.03
C VAL A 344 34.66 7.00 -19.84
N GLU A 345 34.69 7.08 -21.18
CA GLU A 345 33.75 6.37 -22.05
C GLU A 345 33.74 4.86 -21.78
N LYS A 346 34.89 4.22 -21.73
CA LYS A 346 35.02 2.79 -21.44
C LYS A 346 34.55 2.46 -20.04
N SER A 347 34.92 3.26 -19.04
CA SER A 347 34.53 3.04 -17.65
C SER A 347 33.03 3.20 -17.46
N MET A 348 32.42 4.18 -18.13
CA MET A 348 30.98 4.42 -18.07
C MET A 348 30.16 3.24 -18.58
N ALA A 349 30.65 2.50 -19.59
CA ALA A 349 29.95 1.30 -20.07
C ALA A 349 29.74 0.22 -19.00
N TYR A 350 30.59 0.22 -17.95
CA TYR A 350 30.50 -0.74 -16.84
C TYR A 350 29.75 -0.24 -15.63
N ILE A 351 29.36 1.04 -15.59
CA ILE A 351 28.56 1.58 -14.45
C ILE A 351 27.15 0.97 -14.47
N PRO A 352 26.62 0.57 -13.33
CA PRO A 352 25.22 0.14 -13.22
C PRO A 352 24.26 1.20 -13.76
N PRO A 353 23.10 0.81 -14.32
CA PRO A 353 22.07 1.76 -14.71
C PRO A 353 21.69 2.67 -13.54
N PHE A 354 21.41 3.92 -13.83
CA PHE A 354 21.00 4.91 -12.82
C PHE A 354 19.93 5.85 -13.38
N VAL A 355 19.15 6.46 -12.47
CA VAL A 355 18.14 7.44 -12.84
C VAL A 355 18.81 8.73 -13.28
N TYR A 356 18.57 9.11 -14.54
CA TYR A 356 19.02 10.37 -15.10
C TYR A 356 18.05 11.52 -14.81
N SER A 357 16.75 11.25 -14.88
CA SER A 357 15.71 12.25 -14.65
C SER A 357 14.40 11.60 -14.23
N HIS A 358 13.64 12.31 -13.44
CA HIS A 358 12.25 11.98 -13.12
C HIS A 358 11.33 12.91 -13.91
N VAL A 359 10.37 12.33 -14.62
CA VAL A 359 9.41 13.04 -15.49
C VAL A 359 8.05 13.02 -14.79
N THR A 360 7.52 14.19 -14.49
CA THR A 360 6.22 14.39 -13.85
C THR A 360 5.40 15.42 -14.61
N GLY A 361 4.11 15.57 -14.26
CA GLY A 361 3.24 16.59 -14.84
C GLY A 361 2.74 16.26 -16.25
N ILE A 362 2.80 14.99 -16.66
CA ILE A 362 2.17 14.54 -17.92
C ILE A 362 0.70 14.28 -17.59
N VAL A 363 -0.19 15.08 -18.19
CA VAL A 363 -1.64 14.98 -18.01
C VAL A 363 -2.31 14.88 -19.37
N SER A 364 -3.22 13.91 -19.52
CA SER A 364 -4.04 13.77 -20.74
C SER A 364 -5.21 14.77 -20.75
N GLU A 365 -5.87 14.90 -21.90
CA GLU A 365 -7.10 15.71 -22.01
C GLU A 365 -8.24 15.17 -21.13
N THR A 366 -8.22 13.89 -20.79
CA THR A 366 -9.18 13.24 -19.89
C THR A 366 -8.82 13.37 -18.42
N GLY A 367 -7.67 13.97 -18.07
CA GLY A 367 -7.19 14.14 -16.71
C GLY A 367 -6.36 12.97 -16.19
N ASP A 368 -6.15 11.91 -16.98
CA ASP A 368 -5.25 10.82 -16.59
C ASP A 368 -3.80 11.31 -16.54
N GLU A 369 -3.06 10.86 -15.56
CA GLU A 369 -1.68 11.28 -15.30
C GLU A 369 -0.68 10.19 -15.67
N ALA A 370 0.51 10.60 -16.06
CA ALA A 370 1.65 9.71 -16.20
C ALA A 370 2.90 10.31 -15.56
N GLU A 371 3.67 9.47 -14.91
CA GLU A 371 5.01 9.80 -14.42
C GLU A 371 6.01 8.74 -14.86
N GLY A 372 7.28 9.10 -14.93
CA GLY A 372 8.27 8.14 -15.37
C GLY A 372 9.71 8.54 -15.08
N TRP A 373 10.60 7.59 -15.28
CA TRP A 373 12.01 7.73 -15.03
C TRP A 373 12.81 7.51 -16.30
N LEU A 374 13.69 8.47 -16.63
CA LEU A 374 14.71 8.27 -17.63
C LEU A 374 15.89 7.56 -16.95
N ILE A 375 16.15 6.32 -17.36
CA ILE A 375 17.22 5.50 -16.81
C ILE A 375 18.33 5.42 -17.86
N THR A 376 19.54 5.81 -17.49
CA THR A 376 20.66 5.72 -18.42
C THR A 376 21.49 4.45 -18.19
N VAL A 377 21.82 3.79 -19.30
CA VAL A 377 22.90 2.80 -19.35
C VAL A 377 24.15 3.49 -19.89
N GLY A 378 25.30 3.29 -19.23
CA GLY A 378 26.46 4.14 -19.43
C GLY A 378 27.18 4.04 -20.78
N GLY A 379 26.90 3.07 -21.61
CA GLY A 379 27.61 2.84 -22.87
C GLY A 379 27.18 3.77 -24.00
N THR A 380 28.12 4.37 -24.71
CA THR A 380 27.84 4.99 -26.01
C THR A 380 27.49 3.93 -27.07
N PRO A 381 26.85 4.28 -28.22
CA PRO A 381 26.61 3.33 -29.31
C PRO A 381 27.86 2.58 -29.76
N LYS A 382 29.00 3.27 -29.78
CA LYS A 382 30.28 2.68 -30.14
C LYS A 382 30.70 1.58 -29.15
N GLU A 383 30.62 1.86 -27.86
CA GLU A 383 30.95 0.87 -26.83
C GLU A 383 29.96 -0.28 -26.79
N MET A 384 28.68 -0.03 -26.96
CA MET A 384 27.66 -1.08 -27.04
C MET A 384 27.91 -2.05 -28.21
N LEU A 385 28.32 -1.53 -29.37
CA LEU A 385 28.63 -2.34 -30.54
C LEU A 385 30.01 -3.02 -30.48
N ALA A 386 30.90 -2.54 -29.62
CA ALA A 386 32.24 -3.13 -29.41
C ALA A 386 32.18 -4.39 -28.50
N HIS A 387 31.07 -4.61 -27.79
CA HIS A 387 30.86 -5.76 -26.91
C HIS A 387 29.87 -6.76 -27.53
N PRO A 388 29.88 -8.03 -27.10
CA PRO A 388 28.84 -8.99 -27.44
C PRO A 388 27.45 -8.48 -27.01
N PRO A 389 26.37 -8.82 -27.73
CA PRO A 389 25.00 -8.37 -27.39
C PRO A 389 24.58 -8.66 -25.95
N GLU A 390 25.05 -9.76 -25.36
CA GLU A 390 24.77 -10.20 -23.99
C GLU A 390 25.23 -9.16 -22.94
N PHE A 391 26.30 -8.44 -23.26
CA PHE A 391 26.75 -7.33 -22.40
C PHE A 391 25.69 -6.25 -22.29
N THR A 392 25.16 -5.81 -23.43
CA THR A 392 24.08 -4.80 -23.46
C THR A 392 22.80 -5.36 -22.85
N TYR A 393 22.43 -6.61 -23.13
CA TYR A 393 21.25 -7.24 -22.52
C TYR A 393 21.33 -7.25 -20.99
N SER A 394 22.48 -7.60 -20.43
CA SER A 394 22.65 -7.58 -18.96
C SER A 394 22.44 -6.19 -18.36
N ARG A 395 22.84 -5.12 -19.07
CA ARG A 395 22.62 -3.73 -18.63
C ARG A 395 21.14 -3.32 -18.74
N LEU A 396 20.47 -3.73 -19.81
CA LEU A 396 19.05 -3.45 -20.01
C LEU A 396 18.18 -4.22 -19.00
N LEU A 397 18.53 -5.46 -18.67
CA LEU A 397 17.86 -6.22 -17.63
C LEU A 397 18.07 -5.59 -16.24
N ALA A 398 19.29 -5.13 -15.93
CA ALA A 398 19.55 -4.38 -14.72
C ALA A 398 18.78 -3.04 -14.65
N ALA A 399 18.60 -2.37 -15.81
CA ALA A 399 17.74 -1.20 -15.90
C ALA A 399 16.25 -1.55 -15.67
N GLY A 400 15.81 -2.73 -16.12
CA GLY A 400 14.49 -3.28 -15.83
C GLY A 400 14.25 -3.50 -14.34
N GLU A 401 15.21 -4.10 -13.63
CA GLU A 401 15.13 -4.28 -12.18
C GLU A 401 15.10 -2.92 -11.43
N LEU A 402 15.88 -1.94 -11.89
CA LEU A 402 15.81 -0.59 -11.34
C LEU A 402 14.45 0.06 -11.61
N SER A 403 13.91 -0.10 -12.84
CA SER A 403 12.58 0.39 -13.22
C SER A 403 11.49 -0.16 -12.32
N LYS A 404 11.53 -1.47 -12.05
CA LYS A 404 10.61 -2.16 -11.14
C LYS A 404 10.66 -1.59 -9.73
N LYS A 405 11.87 -1.38 -9.18
CA LYS A 405 12.08 -0.78 -7.86
C LYS A 405 11.57 0.65 -7.74
N LEU A 406 11.57 1.40 -8.84
CA LEU A 406 11.03 2.77 -8.91
C LEU A 406 9.50 2.80 -9.06
N GLY A 407 8.86 1.66 -9.27
CA GLY A 407 7.42 1.56 -9.42
C GLY A 407 6.93 1.59 -10.87
N ALA A 408 7.81 1.53 -11.86
CA ALA A 408 7.40 1.52 -13.26
C ALA A 408 6.62 0.25 -13.63
N GLN A 409 5.55 0.43 -14.38
CA GLN A 409 4.68 -0.66 -14.87
C GLN A 409 5.15 -1.18 -16.24
N ILE A 410 5.88 -0.35 -16.98
CA ILE A 410 6.39 -0.66 -18.32
C ILE A 410 7.74 0.02 -18.53
N MET A 411 8.61 -0.61 -19.31
CA MET A 411 9.91 -0.06 -19.68
C MET A 411 10.01 0.12 -21.20
N GLY A 412 10.33 1.34 -21.62
CA GLY A 412 10.63 1.68 -23.01
C GLY A 412 12.14 1.57 -23.29
N LEU A 413 12.51 0.97 -24.43
CA LEU A 413 13.89 0.96 -24.93
C LEU A 413 14.08 2.07 -25.94
N GLY A 414 14.92 3.06 -25.61
CA GLY A 414 15.23 4.20 -26.45
C GLY A 414 16.32 3.91 -27.47
N ALA A 415 16.27 4.61 -28.60
CA ALA A 415 17.32 4.71 -29.59
C ALA A 415 18.13 3.41 -29.84
N PHE A 416 19.44 3.43 -29.59
CA PHE A 416 20.34 2.31 -29.81
C PHE A 416 20.16 1.12 -28.88
N THR A 417 19.54 1.29 -27.72
CA THR A 417 19.28 0.18 -26.80
C THR A 417 18.39 -0.89 -27.41
N LYS A 418 17.53 -0.50 -28.37
CA LYS A 418 16.69 -1.43 -29.14
C LYS A 418 17.39 -2.03 -30.38
N VAL A 419 18.51 -1.47 -30.83
CA VAL A 419 19.16 -1.88 -32.08
C VAL A 419 20.20 -2.96 -31.83
N VAL A 420 20.77 -3.05 -30.63
CA VAL A 420 21.77 -4.05 -30.26
C VAL A 420 21.11 -5.44 -30.27
N GLY A 421 21.66 -6.35 -31.08
CA GLY A 421 21.21 -7.73 -31.14
C GLY A 421 19.86 -7.90 -31.86
N ASP A 422 18.84 -8.33 -31.18
CA ASP A 422 17.55 -8.78 -31.72
C ASP A 422 16.39 -7.77 -31.55
N ALA A 423 16.70 -6.49 -31.57
CA ALA A 423 15.71 -5.41 -31.41
C ALA A 423 14.92 -5.45 -30.07
N GLY A 424 15.55 -5.97 -29.04
CA GLY A 424 14.96 -6.00 -27.69
C GLY A 424 14.11 -7.23 -27.37
N VAL A 425 14.00 -8.20 -28.27
CA VAL A 425 13.20 -9.43 -28.07
C VAL A 425 13.73 -10.25 -26.90
N THR A 426 15.05 -10.42 -26.80
CA THR A 426 15.67 -11.14 -25.68
C THR A 426 15.42 -10.42 -24.35
N VAL A 427 15.56 -9.09 -24.33
CA VAL A 427 15.29 -8.28 -23.14
C VAL A 427 13.82 -8.41 -22.74
N ALA A 428 12.87 -8.30 -23.68
CA ALA A 428 11.45 -8.43 -23.41
C ALA A 428 11.05 -9.81 -22.84
N LYS A 429 11.75 -10.88 -23.25
CA LYS A 429 11.50 -12.24 -22.72
C LYS A 429 12.05 -12.49 -21.33
N GLN A 430 13.10 -11.78 -20.94
CA GLN A 430 13.84 -12.01 -19.71
C GLN A 430 13.55 -10.95 -18.63
N ALA A 431 13.04 -9.78 -19.02
CA ALA A 431 12.72 -8.71 -18.08
C ALA A 431 11.52 -9.09 -17.20
N SER A 432 11.57 -8.63 -15.95
CA SER A 432 10.51 -8.82 -14.94
C SER A 432 9.32 -7.86 -15.08
N LEU A 433 9.32 -6.98 -16.09
CA LEU A 433 8.25 -6.06 -16.43
C LEU A 433 8.07 -5.98 -17.95
N PRO A 434 6.89 -5.53 -18.45
CA PRO A 434 6.64 -5.34 -19.86
C PRO A 434 7.66 -4.39 -20.51
N VAL A 435 8.15 -4.75 -21.71
CA VAL A 435 9.12 -3.97 -22.44
C VAL A 435 8.56 -3.54 -23.79
N THR A 436 8.74 -2.27 -24.17
CA THR A 436 8.37 -1.74 -25.47
C THR A 436 9.54 -1.03 -26.13
N THR A 437 9.60 -1.06 -27.46
CA THR A 437 10.61 -0.33 -28.25
C THR A 437 10.06 0.94 -28.88
N GLY A 438 8.77 1.24 -28.72
CA GLY A 438 8.11 2.36 -29.37
C GLY A 438 7.95 2.23 -30.90
N ASN A 439 8.29 1.09 -31.48
CA ASN A 439 8.22 0.88 -32.92
C ASN A 439 6.80 1.02 -33.48
N SER A 440 5.80 0.58 -32.73
CA SER A 440 4.38 0.72 -33.10
C SER A 440 3.96 2.18 -33.24
N TYR A 441 4.42 3.05 -32.34
CA TYR A 441 4.17 4.49 -32.43
C TYR A 441 4.85 5.13 -33.63
N SER A 442 6.13 4.75 -33.91
CA SER A 442 6.86 5.25 -35.08
C SER A 442 6.20 4.80 -36.39
N ALA A 443 5.72 3.56 -36.43
CA ALA A 443 4.99 3.04 -37.60
C ALA A 443 3.65 3.76 -37.78
N SER A 444 2.90 4.00 -36.72
CA SER A 444 1.67 4.78 -36.78
C SER A 444 1.91 6.20 -37.25
N GLY A 445 2.93 6.89 -36.71
CA GLY A 445 3.30 8.23 -37.18
C GLY A 445 3.65 8.30 -38.68
N ALA A 446 4.32 7.28 -39.18
CA ALA A 446 4.64 7.20 -40.63
C ALA A 446 3.41 6.95 -41.52
N LEU A 447 2.34 6.36 -40.97
CA LEU A 447 1.07 6.17 -41.71
C LEU A 447 0.22 7.45 -41.73
N TRP A 448 0.45 8.39 -40.82
CA TRP A 448 -0.28 9.67 -40.74
C TRP A 448 0.44 10.83 -41.40
N ALA A 449 1.72 10.64 -41.75
CA ALA A 449 2.54 11.61 -42.48
C ALA A 449 2.37 11.47 -43.99
#